data_0b28a44631b8b4bcff83c464a1f0b010
#
_entry.id   0b28a44631b8b4bcff83c464a1f0b010
#
_cell.length_a   1.000
_cell.length_b   1.000
_cell.length_c   1.000
_cell.angle_alpha   90.00
_cell.angle_beta   90.00
_cell.angle_gamma   90.00
#
_symmetry.space_group_name_H-M   'P 1'
#
loop_
_entity.id
_entity.type
_entity.pdbx_description
1 polymer ?
#
loop_
_entity_poly.entity_id
_entity_poly.type
_entity_poly.pdbx_seq_one_letter_code
_entity_poly.pdbx_strand_id
1 'polypeptide(L)'
;MKTQDTINKNFLLYLKKNFNFINYYIIDNEIFIVVPYNNLFNFVTFLKYNTFCQFKTLVDITAVDHPNRQYRFELNYSFLSYNFNTRINIVTYVQNSLFIDSITPLFKSANWIEREVWDLYGIFFNNHSDLRRILTDYGFKGHPLRKDFPL
;
A
#
# COMPACT_ATOMS: atom_id res chain seq x y z
N MET A 1 11.57 -2.11 -25.89
CA MET A 1 10.92 -3.13 -25.05
C MET A 1 11.92 -3.98 -24.26
N LYS A 2 12.96 -4.60 -24.85
CA LYS A 2 13.91 -5.47 -24.11
C LYS A 2 14.71 -4.81 -22.98
N THR A 3 14.92 -3.50 -22.99
CA THR A 3 15.69 -2.77 -21.96
C THR A 3 14.92 -2.56 -20.66
N GLN A 4 13.61 -2.36 -20.71
CA GLN A 4 12.76 -2.13 -19.53
C GLN A 4 12.61 -3.42 -18.70
N ASP A 5 12.43 -4.56 -19.39
CA ASP A 5 12.30 -5.88 -18.72
C ASP A 5 13.58 -6.29 -17.98
N THR A 6 14.75 -5.94 -18.51
CA THR A 6 16.04 -6.22 -17.87
C THR A 6 16.28 -5.32 -16.64
N ILE A 7 15.89 -4.06 -16.70
CA ILE A 7 15.98 -3.13 -15.56
C ILE A 7 15.07 -3.59 -14.43
N ASN A 8 13.84 -3.98 -14.76
CA ASN A 8 12.88 -4.48 -13.79
C ASN A 8 13.36 -5.76 -13.09
N LYS A 9 13.97 -6.71 -13.83
CA LYS A 9 14.54 -7.94 -13.26
C LYS A 9 15.70 -7.67 -12.30
N ASN A 10 16.64 -6.82 -12.67
CA ASN A 10 17.77 -6.46 -11.81
C ASN A 10 17.33 -5.74 -10.54
N PHE A 11 16.33 -4.86 -10.65
CA PHE A 11 15.72 -4.17 -9.51
C PHE A 11 15.05 -5.16 -8.54
N LEU A 12 14.26 -6.10 -9.05
CA LEU A 12 13.60 -7.13 -8.24
C LEU A 12 14.59 -8.07 -7.56
N LEU A 13 15.67 -8.46 -8.23
CA LEU A 13 16.77 -9.23 -7.64
C LEU A 13 17.47 -8.47 -6.51
N TYR A 14 17.69 -7.18 -6.70
CA TYR A 14 18.24 -6.30 -5.67
C TYR A 14 17.33 -6.22 -4.44
N LEU A 15 16.02 -6.07 -4.62
CA LEU A 15 15.06 -6.06 -3.52
C LEU A 15 15.03 -7.41 -2.79
N LYS A 16 15.00 -8.52 -3.52
CA LYS A 16 15.04 -9.86 -2.91
C LYS A 16 16.29 -10.13 -2.09
N LYS A 17 17.42 -9.60 -2.51
CA LYS A 17 18.70 -9.73 -1.76
C LYS A 17 18.63 -8.99 -0.42
N ASN A 18 17.92 -7.87 -0.34
CA ASN A 18 17.82 -7.07 0.88
C ASN A 18 16.66 -7.52 1.78
N PHE A 19 15.61 -8.11 1.20
CA PHE A 19 14.40 -8.49 1.92
C PHE A 19 13.94 -9.90 1.52
N ASN A 20 14.22 -10.88 2.36
CA ASN A 20 13.87 -12.28 2.11
C ASN A 20 12.35 -12.56 2.21
N PHE A 21 11.59 -11.66 2.81
CA PHE A 21 10.14 -11.83 3.06
C PHE A 21 9.24 -11.35 1.92
N ILE A 22 9.79 -10.73 0.88
CA ILE A 22 8.98 -10.21 -0.23
C ILE A 22 8.72 -11.28 -1.28
N ASN A 23 7.48 -11.32 -1.75
CA ASN A 23 7.10 -12.00 -2.96
C ASN A 23 6.72 -10.96 -4.01
N TYR A 24 6.90 -11.27 -5.29
CA TYR A 24 6.51 -10.37 -6.35
C TYR A 24 5.88 -11.12 -7.51
N TYR A 25 5.04 -10.44 -8.24
CA TYR A 25 4.49 -10.87 -9.52
C TYR A 25 4.40 -9.68 -10.48
N ILE A 26 4.30 -9.96 -11.76
CA ILE A 26 4.23 -8.94 -12.81
C ILE A 26 2.96 -9.20 -13.61
N ILE A 27 2.11 -8.19 -13.72
CA ILE A 27 0.89 -8.19 -14.54
C ILE A 27 0.97 -6.97 -15.45
N ASP A 28 0.78 -7.17 -16.75
CA ASP A 28 0.74 -6.09 -17.77
C ASP A 28 1.91 -5.10 -17.68
N ASN A 29 3.12 -5.62 -17.44
CA ASN A 29 4.34 -4.85 -17.20
C ASN A 29 4.38 -4.03 -15.90
N GLU A 30 3.38 -4.12 -15.04
CA GLU A 30 3.40 -3.54 -13.71
C GLU A 30 3.96 -4.51 -12.68
N ILE A 31 4.78 -3.99 -11.77
CA ILE A 31 5.41 -4.76 -10.70
C ILE A 31 4.54 -4.67 -9.46
N PHE A 32 4.12 -5.83 -8.96
CA PHE A 32 3.42 -5.97 -7.69
C PHE A 32 4.33 -6.69 -6.70
N ILE A 33 4.53 -6.09 -5.53
CA ILE A 33 5.38 -6.63 -4.46
C ILE A 33 4.51 -6.89 -3.24
N VAL A 34 4.42 -8.16 -2.85
CA VAL A 34 3.67 -8.55 -1.65
C VAL A 34 4.56 -8.42 -0.44
N VAL A 35 4.13 -7.60 0.53
CA VAL A 35 4.86 -7.30 1.75
C VAL A 35 3.97 -7.59 2.96
N PRO A 36 4.46 -8.31 3.98
CA PRO A 36 3.74 -8.46 5.24
C PRO A 36 3.46 -7.11 5.89
N TYR A 37 2.26 -6.92 6.46
CA TYR A 37 1.82 -5.65 7.06
C TYR A 37 2.78 -5.12 8.14
N ASN A 38 3.40 -6.01 8.93
CA ASN A 38 4.38 -5.64 9.97
C ASN A 38 5.66 -4.99 9.42
N ASN A 39 6.00 -5.29 8.18
CA ASN A 39 7.24 -4.82 7.54
C ASN A 39 6.99 -3.70 6.53
N LEU A 40 5.74 -3.30 6.35
CA LEU A 40 5.36 -2.30 5.34
C LEU A 40 6.09 -0.98 5.54
N PHE A 41 6.07 -0.42 6.75
CA PHE A 41 6.69 0.87 7.06
C PHE A 41 8.20 0.86 6.78
N ASN A 42 8.90 -0.18 7.23
CA ASN A 42 10.35 -0.33 7.01
C ASN A 42 10.69 -0.49 5.52
N PHE A 43 9.88 -1.27 4.80
CA PHE A 43 10.06 -1.48 3.37
C PHE A 43 9.83 -0.19 2.58
N VAL A 44 8.76 0.55 2.87
CA VAL A 44 8.46 1.84 2.24
C VAL A 44 9.53 2.89 2.56
N THR A 45 10.06 2.90 3.80
CA THR A 45 11.18 3.75 4.18
C THR A 45 12.41 3.47 3.33
N PHE A 46 12.74 2.21 3.16
CA PHE A 46 13.86 1.80 2.29
C PHE A 46 13.63 2.26 0.85
N LEU A 47 12.46 2.04 0.26
CA LEU A 47 12.15 2.44 -1.10
C LEU A 47 12.28 3.95 -1.32
N LYS A 48 11.91 4.74 -0.32
CA LYS A 48 11.98 6.20 -0.39
C LYS A 48 13.42 6.72 -0.35
N TYR A 49 14.24 6.23 0.57
CA TYR A 49 15.56 6.79 0.87
C TYR A 49 16.71 6.10 0.15
N ASN A 50 16.52 4.87 -0.34
CA ASN A 50 17.57 4.14 -1.04
C ASN A 50 17.90 4.80 -2.39
N THR A 51 19.20 4.96 -2.68
CA THR A 51 19.71 5.63 -3.89
C THR A 51 19.34 4.93 -5.18
N PHE A 52 19.14 3.62 -5.14
CA PHE A 52 18.76 2.80 -6.31
C PHE A 52 17.24 2.68 -6.51
N CYS A 53 16.43 3.12 -5.54
CA CYS A 53 14.98 3.02 -5.60
C CYS A 53 14.32 4.38 -5.82
N GLN A 54 14.53 5.33 -4.91
CA GLN A 54 14.06 6.72 -4.95
C GLN A 54 12.56 6.88 -5.28
N PHE A 55 11.71 6.06 -4.67
CA PHE A 55 10.26 6.20 -4.79
C PHE A 55 9.79 7.33 -3.87
N LYS A 56 9.84 8.56 -4.38
CA LYS A 56 9.54 9.79 -3.62
C LYS A 56 8.08 10.22 -3.69
N THR A 57 7.28 9.59 -4.52
CA THR A 57 5.88 9.94 -4.70
C THR A 57 4.99 8.75 -4.42
N LEU A 58 4.08 8.91 -3.47
CA LEU A 58 2.91 8.06 -3.28
C LEU A 58 1.82 8.58 -4.21
N VAL A 59 1.36 7.73 -5.10
CA VAL A 59 0.31 8.05 -6.08
C VAL A 59 -1.06 7.81 -5.47
N ASP A 60 -1.27 6.59 -4.91
CA ASP A 60 -2.56 6.19 -4.38
C ASP A 60 -2.44 5.05 -3.36
N ILE A 61 -3.48 4.87 -2.53
CA ILE A 61 -3.69 3.73 -1.64
C ILE A 61 -5.13 3.24 -1.85
N THR A 62 -5.27 2.04 -2.38
CA THR A 62 -6.60 1.43 -2.57
C THR A 62 -6.77 0.21 -1.68
N ALA A 63 -8.02 -0.10 -1.34
CA ALA A 63 -8.35 -1.29 -0.55
C ALA A 63 -9.38 -2.16 -1.27
N VAL A 64 -9.29 -3.46 -1.08
CA VAL A 64 -10.26 -4.44 -1.56
C VAL A 64 -10.70 -5.32 -0.40
N ASP A 65 -12.01 -5.54 -0.26
CA ASP A 65 -12.59 -6.42 0.75
C ASP A 65 -12.84 -7.83 0.19
N HIS A 66 -12.22 -8.82 0.81
CA HIS A 66 -12.36 -10.25 0.51
C HIS A 66 -12.95 -10.99 1.72
N PRO A 67 -14.27 -10.97 1.95
CA PRO A 67 -14.88 -11.47 3.18
C PRO A 67 -14.60 -12.96 3.47
N ASN A 68 -14.32 -13.75 2.43
CA ASN A 68 -14.08 -15.19 2.54
C ASN A 68 -12.61 -15.55 2.83
N ARG A 69 -11.70 -14.57 2.91
CA ARG A 69 -10.28 -14.82 3.18
C ARG A 69 -9.95 -14.57 4.65
N GLN A 70 -8.96 -15.29 5.19
CA GLN A 70 -8.43 -15.06 6.53
C GLN A 70 -7.86 -13.64 6.67
N TYR A 71 -7.09 -13.18 5.68
CA TYR A 71 -6.68 -11.79 5.53
C TYR A 71 -7.73 -11.11 4.65
N ARG A 72 -8.70 -10.49 5.32
CA ARG A 72 -9.90 -9.95 4.68
C ARG A 72 -9.60 -8.80 3.73
N PHE A 73 -8.72 -7.88 4.16
CA PHE A 73 -8.44 -6.68 3.39
C PHE A 73 -7.12 -6.80 2.63
N GLU A 74 -7.16 -6.46 1.37
CA GLU A 74 -6.00 -6.29 0.51
C GLU A 74 -5.80 -4.81 0.26
N LEU A 75 -4.66 -4.27 0.69
CA LEU A 75 -4.27 -2.87 0.48
C LEU A 75 -3.21 -2.81 -0.62
N ASN A 76 -3.41 -1.94 -1.58
CA ASN A 76 -2.47 -1.70 -2.65
C ASN A 76 -1.97 -0.25 -2.59
N TYR A 77 -0.66 -0.09 -2.46
CA TYR A 77 0.03 1.19 -2.41
C TYR A 77 0.79 1.40 -3.71
N SER A 78 0.43 2.42 -4.48
CA SER A 78 1.07 2.74 -5.76
C SER A 78 2.13 3.83 -5.58
N PHE A 79 3.37 3.53 -5.95
CA PHE A 79 4.49 4.46 -5.85
C PHE A 79 5.11 4.75 -7.20
N LEU A 80 5.65 5.97 -7.34
CA LEU A 80 6.33 6.45 -8.52
C LEU A 80 7.73 6.96 -8.18
N SER A 81 8.71 6.53 -8.97
CA SER A 81 10.06 7.11 -9.00
C SER A 81 10.22 7.93 -10.27
N TYR A 82 10.36 9.25 -10.13
CA TYR A 82 10.61 10.14 -11.27
C TYR A 82 12.01 9.93 -11.86
N ASN A 83 13.01 9.70 -11.01
CA ASN A 83 14.39 9.59 -11.45
C ASN A 83 14.62 8.38 -12.35
N PHE A 84 13.94 7.28 -12.08
CA PHE A 84 14.07 6.04 -12.85
C PHE A 84 12.87 5.77 -13.77
N ASN A 85 11.87 6.68 -13.80
CA ASN A 85 10.63 6.52 -14.55
C ASN A 85 10.01 5.12 -14.35
N THR A 86 9.95 4.68 -13.09
CA THR A 86 9.44 3.37 -12.70
C THR A 86 8.27 3.50 -11.75
N ARG A 87 7.33 2.57 -11.86
CA ARG A 87 6.18 2.42 -10.96
C ARG A 87 6.23 1.08 -10.28
N ILE A 88 5.81 1.04 -9.04
CA ILE A 88 5.61 -0.20 -8.29
C ILE A 88 4.32 -0.14 -7.50
N ASN A 89 3.71 -1.30 -7.35
CA ASN A 89 2.55 -1.50 -6.50
C ASN A 89 2.96 -2.41 -5.33
N ILE A 90 2.72 -1.97 -4.10
CA ILE A 90 2.95 -2.78 -2.91
C ILE A 90 1.61 -3.29 -2.42
N VAL A 91 1.49 -4.60 -2.36
CA VAL A 91 0.29 -5.28 -1.87
C VAL A 91 0.54 -5.77 -0.45
N THR A 92 -0.35 -5.45 0.47
CA THR A 92 -0.33 -6.00 1.82
C THR A 92 -1.70 -6.51 2.21
N TYR A 93 -1.71 -7.62 2.95
CA TYR A 93 -2.92 -8.28 3.41
C TYR A 93 -3.10 -8.06 4.91
N VAL A 94 -4.29 -7.61 5.30
CA VAL A 94 -4.61 -7.26 6.69
C VAL A 94 -5.86 -8.00 7.15
N GLN A 95 -5.85 -8.51 8.39
CA GLN A 95 -7.05 -9.08 9.02
C GLN A 95 -7.96 -7.96 9.54
N ASN A 96 -9.24 -8.27 9.70
CA ASN A 96 -10.24 -7.29 10.16
C ASN A 96 -9.94 -6.68 11.55
N SER A 97 -9.21 -7.41 12.40
CA SER A 97 -8.85 -6.98 13.78
C SER A 97 -7.45 -6.40 13.91
N LEU A 98 -6.68 -6.32 12.83
CA LEU A 98 -5.31 -5.85 12.85
C LEU A 98 -5.21 -4.38 12.44
N PHE A 99 -4.20 -3.73 13.01
CA PHE A 99 -3.81 -2.37 12.67
C PHE A 99 -2.64 -2.43 11.69
N ILE A 100 -2.55 -1.45 10.81
CA ILE A 100 -1.43 -1.25 9.92
C ILE A 100 -0.74 0.08 10.25
N ASP A 101 0.57 0.13 10.20
CA ASP A 101 1.28 1.37 10.49
C ASP A 101 1.07 2.38 9.36
N SER A 102 0.71 3.60 9.74
CA SER A 102 0.55 4.72 8.82
C SER A 102 1.86 5.09 8.15
N ILE A 103 1.82 5.39 6.86
CA ILE A 103 2.96 5.93 6.12
C ILE A 103 2.95 7.46 6.02
N THR A 104 2.05 8.14 6.75
CA THR A 104 1.99 9.62 6.80
C THR A 104 3.29 10.28 7.22
N PRO A 105 4.13 9.72 8.12
CA PRO A 105 5.43 10.30 8.43
C PRO A 105 6.39 10.31 7.22
N LEU A 106 6.20 9.39 6.31
CA LEU A 106 7.01 9.28 5.09
C LEU A 106 6.41 10.11 3.95
N PHE A 107 5.09 10.02 3.74
CA PHE A 107 4.38 10.68 2.65
C PHE A 107 3.19 11.48 3.18
N LYS A 108 3.27 12.81 3.13
CA LYS A 108 2.18 13.68 3.59
C LYS A 108 0.88 13.48 2.81
N SER A 109 0.97 13.10 1.54
CA SER A 109 -0.19 12.76 0.70
C SER A 109 -1.00 11.57 1.25
N ALA A 110 -0.35 10.65 1.97
CA ALA A 110 -1.02 9.51 2.59
C ALA A 110 -2.10 9.91 3.61
N ASN A 111 -1.98 11.09 4.24
CA ASN A 111 -2.92 11.53 5.27
C ASN A 111 -4.38 11.47 4.80
N TRP A 112 -4.67 12.02 3.62
CA TRP A 112 -6.03 12.04 3.08
C TRP A 112 -6.48 10.67 2.58
N ILE A 113 -5.60 9.96 1.92
CA ILE A 113 -5.91 8.66 1.31
C ILE A 113 -6.12 7.59 2.39
N GLU A 114 -5.30 7.57 3.45
CA GLU A 114 -5.49 6.66 4.59
C GLU A 114 -6.80 6.94 5.34
N ARG A 115 -7.19 8.21 5.48
CA ARG A 115 -8.51 8.58 6.05
C ARG A 115 -9.65 8.07 5.19
N GLU A 116 -9.54 8.18 3.87
CA GLU A 116 -10.54 7.64 2.94
C GLU A 116 -10.68 6.12 3.09
N VAL A 117 -9.56 5.39 3.09
CA VAL A 117 -9.56 3.95 3.28
C VAL A 117 -10.14 3.56 4.64
N TRP A 118 -9.79 4.29 5.71
CA TRP A 118 -10.40 4.07 7.02
C TRP A 118 -11.90 4.35 7.02
N ASP A 119 -12.34 5.44 6.42
CA ASP A 119 -13.76 5.82 6.39
C ASP A 119 -14.61 4.79 5.65
N LEU A 120 -14.14 4.33 4.49
CA LEU A 120 -14.92 3.46 3.60
C LEU A 120 -14.82 1.97 3.96
N TYR A 121 -13.67 1.50 4.46
CA TYR A 121 -13.42 0.09 4.77
C TYR A 121 -13.26 -0.20 6.27
N GLY A 122 -12.99 0.81 7.10
CA GLY A 122 -12.75 0.64 8.52
C GLY A 122 -11.40 0.01 8.87
N ILE A 123 -10.41 0.15 8.00
CA ILE A 123 -9.04 -0.31 8.25
C ILE A 123 -8.34 0.74 9.10
N PHE A 124 -7.86 0.36 10.29
CA PHE A 124 -7.26 1.29 11.23
C PHE A 124 -5.77 1.48 10.94
N PHE A 125 -5.36 2.74 10.81
CA PHE A 125 -3.96 3.13 10.62
C PHE A 125 -3.35 3.59 11.93
N ASN A 126 -2.41 2.82 12.45
CA ASN A 126 -1.69 3.12 13.68
C ASN A 126 -0.75 4.34 13.46
N ASN A 127 -0.63 5.19 14.47
CA ASN A 127 0.19 6.42 14.41
C ASN A 127 -0.23 7.43 13.33
N HIS A 128 -1.44 7.35 12.81
CA HIS A 128 -1.99 8.40 11.95
C HIS A 128 -2.32 9.64 12.81
N SER A 129 -1.90 10.82 12.36
CA SER A 129 -2.02 12.07 13.14
C SER A 129 -3.45 12.55 13.35
N ASP A 130 -4.35 12.24 12.42
CA ASP A 130 -5.74 12.73 12.42
C ASP A 130 -6.67 11.80 11.65
N LEU A 131 -7.00 10.65 12.27
CA LEU A 131 -7.85 9.64 11.65
C LEU A 131 -9.32 9.96 11.89
N ARG A 132 -9.90 10.77 11.01
CA ARG A 132 -11.33 11.18 11.02
C ARG A 132 -12.00 10.85 9.71
N ARG A 133 -13.34 10.71 9.72
CA ARG A 133 -14.13 10.55 8.50
C ARG A 133 -13.93 11.73 7.55
N ILE A 134 -13.98 11.46 6.25
CA ILE A 134 -13.71 12.44 5.21
C ILE A 134 -14.79 12.46 4.12
N LEU A 135 -15.36 11.32 3.77
CA LEU A 135 -16.33 11.19 2.70
C LEU A 135 -17.75 10.93 3.21
N THR A 136 -17.88 10.18 4.32
CA THR A 136 -19.19 9.91 4.91
C THR A 136 -19.67 11.07 5.78
N ASP A 137 -20.99 11.22 5.88
CA ASP A 137 -21.61 12.30 6.65
C ASP A 137 -21.40 12.15 8.17
N TYR A 138 -21.66 13.23 8.90
CA TYR A 138 -21.58 13.27 10.36
C TYR A 138 -22.51 12.21 10.98
N GLY A 139 -21.96 11.40 11.89
CA GLY A 139 -22.73 10.35 12.55
C GLY A 139 -23.04 9.12 11.70
N PHE A 140 -22.51 9.03 10.48
CA PHE A 140 -22.66 7.84 9.65
C PHE A 140 -22.09 6.61 10.37
N LYS A 141 -22.91 5.55 10.46
CA LYS A 141 -22.53 4.29 11.14
C LYS A 141 -22.13 3.24 10.12
N GLY A 142 -20.93 2.69 10.29
CA GLY A 142 -20.38 1.62 9.46
C GLY A 142 -19.43 2.09 8.38
N HIS A 143 -19.12 1.21 7.44
CA HIS A 143 -18.15 1.40 6.38
C HIS A 143 -18.72 0.92 5.05
N PRO A 144 -19.11 1.83 4.15
CA PRO A 144 -20.01 1.52 3.03
C PRO A 144 -19.37 0.63 1.94
N LEU A 145 -18.05 0.56 1.84
CA LEU A 145 -17.39 -0.29 0.85
C LEU A 145 -17.08 -1.71 1.35
N ARG A 146 -17.41 -2.02 2.59
CA ARG A 146 -17.38 -3.42 3.05
C ARG A 146 -18.47 -4.22 2.37
N LYS A 147 -18.16 -5.45 1.96
CA LYS A 147 -19.10 -6.35 1.27
C LYS A 147 -20.27 -6.82 2.16
N ASP A 148 -20.11 -6.76 3.49
CA ASP A 148 -21.12 -7.08 4.48
C ASP A 148 -21.93 -5.86 4.95
N PHE A 149 -21.71 -4.68 4.38
CA PHE A 149 -22.48 -3.48 4.69
C PHE A 149 -23.90 -3.61 4.10
N PRO A 150 -24.97 -3.42 4.89
CA PRO A 150 -26.34 -3.46 4.40
C PRO A 150 -26.60 -2.28 3.46
N LEU A 151 -27.10 -2.57 2.28
CA LEU A 151 -27.55 -1.59 1.29
C LEU A 151 -28.98 -1.12 1.58
#